data_11fb8a2c06706be625337a32347a639d
#
_entry.id   11fb8a2c06706be625337a32347a639d
#
_cell.length_a   1.000
_cell.length_b   1.000
_cell.length_c   1.000
_cell.angle_alpha   90.00
_cell.angle_beta   90.00
_cell.angle_gamma   90.00
#
_symmetry.space_group_name_H-M   'P 1'
#
loop_
_entity.id
_entity.type
_entity.pdbx_description
1 polymer ?
#
loop_
_entity_poly.entity_id
_entity_poly.type
_entity_poly.pdbx_seq_one_letter_code
_entity_poly.pdbx_strand_id
1 'polypeptide(L)'
;MIILDKDTHTYYVDGKEANTSVTRMLHEQGLAPDYSGVSQAVLNAKAEQGTNYHEEIEKIVNDGAEPVSHYGELFKEWYDEHVQTAIAEKAFAYSKNGYIICGSVDLHGTLKGTLEPFVADFKFTATCPRDYVTWQTSVYDLMIENTYEHWATAQLFCLHFNKGKMKVYELDHKPNAEVQELLDRECDGDYYITPTLAPQDGNLPQQWENAELALIALQAQMKAQEEQCKAFRAKMAEAMEEQGIMTYDGEHVRISYVAQHPTDRVDTAKLREEYPEVYEKCIKTTLTKASVRITVKKNDTNQD
;
A
#
# COMPACT_ATOMS: atom_id res chain seq x y z
N MET A 1 -16.89 -16.78 -8.78
CA MET A 1 -17.38 -16.35 -7.45
C MET A 1 -16.24 -15.67 -6.71
N ILE A 2 -16.46 -14.47 -6.14
CA ILE A 2 -15.44 -13.73 -5.37
C ILE A 2 -15.78 -13.89 -3.89
N ILE A 3 -14.79 -14.23 -3.08
CA ILE A 3 -14.91 -14.39 -1.62
C ILE A 3 -13.82 -13.52 -0.98
N LEU A 4 -14.21 -12.72 0.02
CA LEU A 4 -13.29 -11.99 0.89
C LEU A 4 -13.15 -12.74 2.22
N ASP A 5 -11.95 -13.19 2.53
CA ASP A 5 -11.60 -13.61 3.89
C ASP A 5 -11.37 -12.34 4.73
N LYS A 6 -12.32 -12.04 5.62
CA LYS A 6 -12.29 -10.83 6.45
C LYS A 6 -11.16 -10.87 7.51
N ASP A 7 -10.72 -12.05 7.94
CA ASP A 7 -9.68 -12.19 8.97
C ASP A 7 -8.28 -11.87 8.41
N THR A 8 -8.00 -12.31 7.19
CA THR A 8 -6.72 -12.09 6.50
C THR A 8 -6.76 -10.94 5.51
N HIS A 9 -7.95 -10.39 5.26
CA HIS A 9 -8.21 -9.37 4.22
C HIS A 9 -7.76 -9.82 2.82
N THR A 10 -7.98 -11.11 2.52
CA THR A 10 -7.53 -11.76 1.30
C THR A 10 -8.72 -12.10 0.40
N TYR A 11 -8.63 -11.73 -0.88
CA TYR A 11 -9.65 -12.05 -1.86
C TYR A 11 -9.33 -13.36 -2.59
N TYR A 12 -10.38 -14.17 -2.83
CA TYR A 12 -10.32 -15.38 -3.65
C TYR A 12 -11.31 -15.27 -4.79
N VAL A 13 -10.85 -15.50 -6.02
CA VAL A 13 -11.68 -15.51 -7.24
C VAL A 13 -11.69 -16.93 -7.78
N ASP A 14 -12.86 -17.59 -7.77
CA ASP A 14 -13.03 -18.99 -8.16
C ASP A 14 -12.03 -19.94 -7.48
N GLY A 15 -11.77 -19.69 -6.19
CA GLY A 15 -10.86 -20.48 -5.35
C GLY A 15 -9.38 -20.16 -5.53
N LYS A 16 -9.02 -19.20 -6.39
CA LYS A 16 -7.64 -18.71 -6.57
C LYS A 16 -7.47 -17.40 -5.82
N GLU A 17 -6.40 -17.28 -5.05
CA GLU A 17 -6.05 -16.06 -4.35
C GLU A 17 -5.73 -14.92 -5.33
N ALA A 18 -6.27 -13.72 -5.06
CA ALA A 18 -5.95 -12.53 -5.83
C ALA A 18 -4.50 -12.09 -5.57
N ASN A 19 -3.83 -11.61 -6.61
CA ASN A 19 -2.43 -11.17 -6.50
C ASN A 19 -2.31 -9.86 -5.72
N THR A 20 -3.29 -8.96 -5.87
CA THR A 20 -3.33 -7.68 -5.16
C THR A 20 -4.76 -7.18 -5.00
N SER A 21 -4.95 -6.17 -4.15
CA SER A 21 -6.20 -5.43 -4.05
C SER A 21 -6.08 -4.06 -4.75
N VAL A 22 -7.24 -3.47 -5.13
CA VAL A 22 -7.29 -2.12 -5.73
C VAL A 22 -6.60 -1.10 -4.83
N THR A 23 -6.88 -1.11 -3.53
CA THR A 23 -6.27 -0.20 -2.56
C THR A 23 -4.75 -0.39 -2.49
N ARG A 24 -4.28 -1.64 -2.46
CA ARG A 24 -2.85 -1.96 -2.42
C ARG A 24 -2.15 -1.59 -3.72
N MET A 25 -2.74 -1.92 -4.86
CA MET A 25 -2.25 -1.50 -6.18
C MET A 25 -2.06 0.01 -6.25
N LEU A 26 -3.08 0.81 -5.91
CA LEU A 26 -2.98 2.28 -5.94
C LEU A 26 -1.88 2.81 -5.02
N HIS A 27 -1.64 2.15 -3.88
CA HIS A 27 -0.54 2.50 -2.98
C HIS A 27 0.82 2.16 -3.58
N GLU A 28 0.99 0.96 -4.14
CA GLU A 28 2.24 0.50 -4.76
C GLU A 28 2.58 1.29 -6.03
N GLN A 29 1.56 1.77 -6.75
CA GLN A 29 1.69 2.66 -7.92
C GLN A 29 1.90 4.14 -7.55
N GLY A 30 1.98 4.48 -6.25
CA GLY A 30 2.24 5.84 -5.78
C GLY A 30 1.06 6.82 -5.96
N LEU A 31 -0.16 6.30 -6.17
CA LEU A 31 -1.39 7.08 -6.36
C LEU A 31 -2.15 7.31 -5.06
N ALA A 32 -1.77 6.66 -3.96
CA ALA A 32 -2.37 6.81 -2.64
C ALA A 32 -1.74 7.97 -1.85
N PRO A 33 -2.48 8.57 -0.88
CA PRO A 33 -1.93 9.60 -0.01
C PRO A 33 -0.77 9.08 0.83
N ASP A 34 0.24 9.91 1.04
CA ASP A 34 1.34 9.62 1.96
C ASP A 34 0.93 9.93 3.40
N TYR A 35 0.95 8.90 4.24
CA TYR A 35 0.69 8.98 5.69
C TYR A 35 1.95 8.72 6.52
N SER A 36 3.15 8.77 5.94
CA SER A 36 4.43 8.50 6.63
C SER A 36 4.68 9.39 7.85
N GLY A 37 4.10 10.60 7.87
CA GLY A 37 4.17 11.53 8.99
C GLY A 37 3.16 11.25 10.12
N VAL A 38 2.27 10.25 10.00
CA VAL A 38 1.24 9.94 10.98
C VAL A 38 1.66 8.73 11.81
N SER A 39 1.52 8.82 13.14
CA SER A 39 1.88 7.69 14.01
C SER A 39 1.00 6.46 13.75
N GLN A 40 1.59 5.27 13.81
CA GLN A 40 0.87 4.01 13.57
C GLN A 40 -0.34 3.83 14.50
N ALA A 41 -0.26 4.29 15.74
CA ALA A 41 -1.39 4.24 16.68
C ALA A 41 -2.59 5.06 16.18
N VAL A 42 -2.35 6.24 15.61
CA VAL A 42 -3.42 7.08 15.03
C VAL A 42 -3.98 6.42 13.77
N LEU A 43 -3.12 5.86 12.91
CA LEU A 43 -3.56 5.14 11.70
C LEU A 43 -4.44 3.94 12.06
N ASN A 44 -4.02 3.12 13.03
CA ASN A 44 -4.78 1.95 13.46
C ASN A 44 -6.14 2.34 14.06
N ALA A 45 -6.18 3.36 14.95
CA ALA A 45 -7.43 3.83 15.53
C ALA A 45 -8.40 4.38 14.47
N LYS A 46 -7.86 5.05 13.44
CA LYS A 46 -8.68 5.56 12.33
C LYS A 46 -9.15 4.46 11.40
N ALA A 47 -8.33 3.44 11.15
CA ALA A 47 -8.72 2.27 10.37
C ALA A 47 -9.85 1.50 11.06
N GLU A 48 -9.72 1.21 12.36
CA GLU A 48 -10.77 0.54 13.16
C GLU A 48 -12.07 1.35 13.16
N GLN A 49 -11.98 2.66 13.38
CA GLN A 49 -13.16 3.55 13.32
C GLN A 49 -13.82 3.52 11.93
N GLY A 50 -13.00 3.56 10.86
CA GLY A 50 -13.49 3.47 9.48
C GLY A 50 -14.22 2.15 9.24
N THR A 51 -13.62 1.01 9.61
CA THR A 51 -14.23 -0.32 9.47
C THR A 51 -15.60 -0.40 10.13
N ASN A 52 -15.75 0.10 11.37
CA ASN A 52 -17.02 0.08 12.08
C ASN A 52 -18.11 0.86 11.34
N TYR A 53 -17.78 2.00 10.73
CA TYR A 53 -18.75 2.78 9.95
C TYR A 53 -19.08 2.13 8.61
N HIS A 54 -18.13 1.51 7.92
CA HIS A 54 -18.38 0.73 6.71
C HIS A 54 -19.35 -0.42 7.01
N GLU A 55 -19.14 -1.17 8.10
CA GLU A 55 -20.04 -2.26 8.51
C GLU A 55 -21.44 -1.77 8.87
N GLU A 56 -21.56 -0.59 9.49
CA GLU A 56 -22.86 0.01 9.78
C GLU A 56 -23.59 0.37 8.49
N ILE A 57 -22.92 1.04 7.56
CA ILE A 57 -23.48 1.43 6.26
C ILE A 57 -23.85 0.19 5.43
N GLU A 58 -23.00 -0.85 5.42
CA GLU A 58 -23.30 -2.13 4.77
C GLU A 58 -24.64 -2.70 5.26
N LYS A 59 -24.87 -2.72 6.58
CA LYS A 59 -26.12 -3.22 7.16
C LYS A 59 -27.34 -2.32 6.82
N ILE A 60 -27.15 -1.00 6.80
CA ILE A 60 -28.23 -0.07 6.39
C ILE A 60 -28.64 -0.35 4.95
N VAL A 61 -27.69 -0.53 4.04
CA VAL A 61 -27.96 -0.72 2.61
C VAL A 61 -28.45 -2.12 2.29
N ASN A 62 -27.75 -3.15 2.75
CA ASN A 62 -28.00 -4.53 2.34
C ASN A 62 -29.11 -5.21 3.16
N ASP A 63 -29.26 -4.85 4.45
CA ASP A 63 -30.19 -5.49 5.37
C ASP A 63 -31.38 -4.58 5.75
N GLY A 64 -31.35 -3.29 5.37
CA GLY A 64 -32.36 -2.32 5.76
C GLY A 64 -32.34 -1.98 7.26
N ALA A 65 -31.17 -2.09 7.90
CA ALA A 65 -30.98 -1.80 9.31
C ALA A 65 -31.18 -0.29 9.62
N GLU A 66 -31.64 0.02 10.81
CA GLU A 66 -31.69 1.40 11.29
C GLU A 66 -30.26 1.88 11.67
N PRO A 67 -29.92 3.16 11.41
CA PRO A 67 -28.64 3.73 11.80
C PRO A 67 -28.48 3.76 13.33
N VAL A 68 -27.25 3.51 13.80
CA VAL A 68 -26.89 3.50 15.23
C VAL A 68 -25.98 4.68 15.57
N SER A 69 -25.21 5.16 14.60
CA SER A 69 -24.30 6.29 14.77
C SER A 69 -24.81 7.54 14.08
N HIS A 70 -24.31 8.69 14.53
CA HIS A 70 -24.62 9.96 13.86
C HIS A 70 -24.17 9.99 12.37
N TYR A 71 -23.09 9.30 12.03
CA TYR A 71 -22.66 9.19 10.61
C TYR A 71 -23.58 8.26 9.83
N GLY A 72 -24.11 7.21 10.46
CA GLY A 72 -25.14 6.36 9.88
C GLY A 72 -26.44 7.13 9.60
N GLU A 73 -26.86 8.02 10.51
CA GLU A 73 -28.03 8.90 10.31
C GLU A 73 -27.83 9.83 9.11
N LEU A 74 -26.66 10.51 9.02
CA LEU A 74 -26.33 11.40 7.90
C LEU A 74 -26.29 10.65 6.57
N PHE A 75 -25.70 9.45 6.57
CA PHE A 75 -25.67 8.59 5.39
C PHE A 75 -27.11 8.19 4.97
N LYS A 76 -27.92 7.72 5.92
CA LYS A 76 -29.29 7.26 5.65
C LYS A 76 -30.16 8.37 5.07
N GLU A 77 -30.07 9.61 5.58
CA GLU A 77 -30.77 10.77 5.05
C GLU A 77 -30.36 11.01 3.56
N TRP A 78 -29.08 11.04 3.24
CA TRP A 78 -28.61 11.19 1.86
C TRP A 78 -29.06 10.02 0.98
N TYR A 79 -28.94 8.79 1.49
CA TYR A 79 -29.30 7.57 0.77
C TYR A 79 -30.80 7.58 0.41
N ASP A 80 -31.68 7.89 1.37
CA ASP A 80 -33.09 7.93 1.14
C ASP A 80 -33.51 9.05 0.18
N GLU A 81 -32.77 10.13 0.09
CA GLU A 81 -33.07 11.23 -0.84
C GLU A 81 -32.58 10.93 -2.26
N HIS A 82 -31.41 10.32 -2.42
CA HIS A 82 -30.68 10.27 -3.71
C HIS A 82 -30.63 8.90 -4.37
N VAL A 83 -30.72 7.80 -3.61
CA VAL A 83 -30.43 6.46 -4.13
C VAL A 83 -31.73 5.68 -4.39
N GLN A 84 -31.84 5.14 -5.62
CA GLN A 84 -32.97 4.27 -6.00
C GLN A 84 -32.71 2.82 -5.61
N THR A 85 -31.56 2.30 -5.98
CA THR A 85 -31.09 0.95 -5.62
C THR A 85 -29.58 0.99 -5.40
N ALA A 86 -29.09 0.25 -4.41
CA ALA A 86 -27.64 0.07 -4.24
C ALA A 86 -27.30 -1.26 -3.59
N ILE A 87 -26.03 -1.62 -3.70
CA ILE A 87 -25.38 -2.70 -2.99
C ILE A 87 -24.11 -2.13 -2.35
N ALA A 88 -23.90 -2.41 -1.07
CA ALA A 88 -22.70 -2.04 -0.35
C ALA A 88 -21.71 -3.22 -0.29
N GLU A 89 -20.42 -2.89 -0.21
CA GLU A 89 -19.30 -3.85 0.00
C GLU A 89 -19.28 -5.00 -1.03
N LYS A 90 -19.61 -4.69 -2.28
CA LYS A 90 -19.58 -5.68 -3.36
C LYS A 90 -18.17 -5.80 -3.95
N ALA A 91 -17.65 -7.03 -3.96
CA ALA A 91 -16.35 -7.31 -4.55
C ALA A 91 -16.42 -7.48 -6.08
N PHE A 92 -15.42 -6.89 -6.75
CA PHE A 92 -15.18 -7.01 -8.18
C PHE A 92 -13.72 -7.40 -8.45
N ALA A 93 -13.46 -7.98 -9.62
CA ALA A 93 -12.14 -8.41 -10.01
C ALA A 93 -11.82 -8.03 -11.46
N TYR A 94 -10.57 -7.69 -11.69
CA TYR A 94 -9.96 -7.59 -13.00
C TYR A 94 -8.89 -8.68 -13.14
N SER A 95 -8.78 -9.31 -14.29
CA SER A 95 -7.74 -10.31 -14.52
C SER A 95 -7.15 -10.23 -15.92
N LYS A 96 -5.81 -10.32 -16.00
CA LYS A 96 -5.05 -10.38 -17.23
C LYS A 96 -3.92 -11.38 -17.09
N ASN A 97 -3.76 -12.28 -18.05
CA ASN A 97 -2.70 -13.30 -18.07
C ASN A 97 -2.58 -14.14 -16.78
N GLY A 98 -3.69 -14.32 -16.07
CA GLY A 98 -3.72 -15.09 -14.81
C GLY A 98 -3.33 -14.28 -13.56
N TYR A 99 -2.97 -13.01 -13.68
CA TYR A 99 -2.86 -12.06 -12.59
C TYR A 99 -4.24 -11.52 -12.25
N ILE A 100 -4.57 -11.41 -10.97
CA ILE A 100 -5.90 -11.04 -10.49
C ILE A 100 -5.77 -9.85 -9.55
N ILE A 101 -6.47 -8.76 -9.87
CA ILE A 101 -6.67 -7.57 -9.04
C ILE A 101 -8.10 -7.62 -8.53
N CYS A 102 -8.32 -7.47 -7.22
CA CYS A 102 -9.64 -7.55 -6.62
C CYS A 102 -9.89 -6.39 -5.66
N GLY A 103 -11.15 -6.06 -5.38
CA GLY A 103 -11.50 -5.08 -4.36
C GLY A 103 -12.99 -4.98 -4.15
N SER A 104 -13.39 -4.51 -2.95
CA SER A 104 -14.78 -4.22 -2.63
C SER A 104 -15.09 -2.76 -2.92
N VAL A 105 -16.22 -2.53 -3.57
CA VAL A 105 -16.78 -1.21 -3.79
C VAL A 105 -17.66 -0.86 -2.59
N ASP A 106 -17.37 0.26 -1.94
CA ASP A 106 -18.12 0.65 -0.73
C ASP A 106 -19.61 0.79 -1.01
N LEU A 107 -19.98 1.44 -2.14
CA LEU A 107 -21.36 1.56 -2.58
C LEU A 107 -21.47 1.73 -4.10
N HIS A 108 -22.36 0.99 -4.75
CA HIS A 108 -22.71 1.20 -6.15
C HIS A 108 -24.20 0.92 -6.39
N GLY A 109 -24.78 1.57 -7.38
CA GLY A 109 -26.20 1.41 -7.65
C GLY A 109 -26.72 2.40 -8.68
N THR A 110 -27.98 2.82 -8.52
CA THR A 110 -28.65 3.80 -9.40
C THR A 110 -29.24 4.96 -8.59
N LEU A 111 -29.18 6.15 -9.16
CA LEU A 111 -29.73 7.36 -8.56
C LEU A 111 -31.22 7.47 -8.80
N LYS A 112 -31.93 8.12 -7.87
CA LYS A 112 -33.36 8.43 -8.00
C LYS A 112 -33.62 9.44 -9.13
N GLY A 113 -34.71 9.23 -9.84
CA GLY A 113 -35.16 10.12 -10.89
C GLY A 113 -34.52 9.89 -12.24
N THR A 114 -33.18 9.83 -12.31
CA THR A 114 -32.42 9.60 -13.58
C THR A 114 -32.18 8.12 -13.86
N LEU A 115 -32.11 7.28 -12.85
CA LEU A 115 -31.68 5.89 -12.90
C LEU A 115 -30.22 5.73 -13.41
N GLU A 116 -29.45 6.83 -13.41
CA GLU A 116 -28.04 6.79 -13.76
C GLU A 116 -27.25 5.95 -12.75
N PRO A 117 -26.31 5.13 -13.21
CA PRO A 117 -25.46 4.37 -12.30
C PRO A 117 -24.52 5.30 -11.53
N PHE A 118 -24.15 4.88 -10.34
CA PHE A 118 -23.15 5.58 -9.54
C PHE A 118 -22.23 4.61 -8.81
N VAL A 119 -21.03 5.09 -8.50
CA VAL A 119 -20.04 4.46 -7.61
C VAL A 119 -19.66 5.47 -6.56
N ALA A 120 -19.69 5.06 -5.29
CA ALA A 120 -19.28 5.92 -4.19
C ALA A 120 -18.31 5.22 -3.26
N ASP A 121 -17.40 6.00 -2.69
CA ASP A 121 -16.39 5.57 -1.73
C ASP A 121 -16.50 6.41 -0.46
N PHE A 122 -16.34 5.77 0.71
CA PHE A 122 -16.49 6.40 2.01
C PHE A 122 -15.12 6.74 2.61
N LYS A 123 -14.96 7.97 3.07
CA LYS A 123 -13.71 8.41 3.71
C LYS A 123 -13.97 9.05 5.07
N PHE A 124 -13.34 8.50 6.11
CA PHE A 124 -13.41 8.96 7.51
C PHE A 124 -12.10 9.63 7.93
N THR A 125 -11.56 10.47 7.07
CA THR A 125 -10.23 11.11 7.18
C THR A 125 -10.35 12.59 7.56
N ALA A 126 -9.25 13.21 7.98
CA ALA A 126 -9.21 14.63 8.32
C ALA A 126 -9.48 15.52 7.10
N THR A 127 -8.96 15.15 5.95
CA THR A 127 -9.17 15.79 4.65
C THR A 127 -9.59 14.75 3.63
N CYS A 128 -10.47 15.10 2.69
CA CYS A 128 -10.86 14.19 1.61
C CYS A 128 -9.71 14.05 0.60
N PRO A 129 -9.15 12.85 0.39
CA PRO A 129 -8.09 12.61 -0.60
C PRO A 129 -8.69 12.43 -2.01
N ARG A 130 -9.23 13.51 -2.57
CA ARG A 130 -10.07 13.47 -3.78
C ARG A 130 -9.42 12.76 -4.96
N ASP A 131 -8.16 13.06 -5.26
CA ASP A 131 -7.49 12.45 -6.42
C ASP A 131 -7.33 10.93 -6.27
N TYR A 132 -6.96 10.48 -5.06
CA TYR A 132 -6.91 9.04 -4.74
C TYR A 132 -8.28 8.36 -4.89
N VAL A 133 -9.34 8.98 -4.34
CA VAL A 133 -10.70 8.43 -4.45
C VAL A 133 -11.17 8.44 -5.90
N THR A 134 -10.80 9.44 -6.67
CA THR A 134 -11.09 9.48 -8.12
C THR A 134 -10.47 8.28 -8.84
N TRP A 135 -9.21 7.95 -8.57
CA TRP A 135 -8.58 6.75 -9.11
C TRP A 135 -9.31 5.48 -8.67
N GLN A 136 -9.58 5.36 -7.37
CA GLN A 136 -10.21 4.20 -6.78
C GLN A 136 -11.60 3.94 -7.37
N THR A 137 -12.45 4.96 -7.43
CA THR A 137 -13.81 4.85 -7.98
C THR A 137 -13.81 4.65 -9.50
N SER A 138 -12.88 5.26 -10.24
CA SER A 138 -12.73 5.01 -11.69
C SER A 138 -12.30 3.58 -12.00
N VAL A 139 -11.40 3.01 -11.21
CA VAL A 139 -11.02 1.58 -11.32
C VAL A 139 -12.22 0.69 -11.06
N TYR A 140 -12.98 0.97 -10.02
CA TYR A 140 -14.18 0.18 -9.71
C TYR A 140 -15.25 0.31 -10.80
N ASP A 141 -15.49 1.51 -11.33
CA ASP A 141 -16.46 1.69 -12.42
C ASP A 141 -16.08 0.84 -13.65
N LEU A 142 -14.80 0.82 -14.04
CA LEU A 142 -14.31 -0.03 -15.13
C LEU A 142 -14.45 -1.53 -14.80
N MET A 143 -14.21 -1.96 -13.56
CA MET A 143 -14.40 -3.36 -13.15
C MET A 143 -15.88 -3.77 -13.19
N ILE A 144 -16.77 -2.86 -12.82
CA ILE A 144 -18.23 -3.08 -12.87
C ILE A 144 -18.69 -3.16 -14.33
N GLU A 145 -18.22 -2.25 -15.18
CA GLU A 145 -18.49 -2.26 -16.63
C GLU A 145 -18.07 -3.57 -17.28
N ASN A 146 -16.89 -4.09 -16.92
CA ASN A 146 -16.42 -5.39 -17.41
C ASN A 146 -17.21 -6.59 -16.87
N THR A 147 -17.98 -6.40 -15.79
CA THR A 147 -18.77 -7.46 -15.16
C THR A 147 -20.21 -7.47 -15.61
N TYR A 148 -20.80 -6.29 -15.82
CA TYR A 148 -22.22 -6.14 -16.18
C TYR A 148 -22.38 -5.58 -17.59
N GLU A 149 -22.95 -6.38 -18.50
CA GLU A 149 -23.11 -6.07 -19.93
C GLU A 149 -23.84 -4.74 -20.23
N HIS A 150 -24.65 -4.25 -19.30
CA HIS A 150 -25.48 -3.04 -19.47
C HIS A 150 -25.11 -1.92 -18.50
N TRP A 151 -23.94 -1.98 -17.87
CA TRP A 151 -23.46 -0.92 -17.01
C TRP A 151 -23.01 0.27 -17.87
N ALA A 152 -23.66 1.43 -17.70
CA ALA A 152 -23.20 2.69 -18.28
C ALA A 152 -22.15 3.33 -17.37
N THR A 153 -21.37 4.26 -17.90
CA THR A 153 -20.43 5.05 -17.10
C THR A 153 -21.14 5.71 -15.92
N ALA A 154 -20.68 5.41 -14.71
CA ALA A 154 -21.31 5.82 -13.48
C ALA A 154 -20.97 7.28 -13.09
N GLN A 155 -21.83 7.95 -12.33
CA GLN A 155 -21.41 9.13 -11.57
C GLN A 155 -20.55 8.70 -10.38
N LEU A 156 -19.44 9.40 -10.14
CA LEU A 156 -18.49 9.04 -9.08
C LEU A 156 -18.62 9.99 -7.89
N PHE A 157 -18.68 9.42 -6.67
CA PHE A 157 -18.80 10.20 -5.46
C PHE A 157 -17.77 9.80 -4.40
N CYS A 158 -17.32 10.81 -3.63
CA CYS A 158 -16.70 10.59 -2.33
C CYS A 158 -17.61 11.12 -1.24
N LEU A 159 -18.09 10.23 -0.38
CA LEU A 159 -18.83 10.59 0.84
C LEU A 159 -17.81 10.73 1.97
N HIS A 160 -17.52 11.98 2.32
CA HIS A 160 -16.49 12.30 3.31
C HIS A 160 -17.10 12.68 4.65
N PHE A 161 -16.78 11.90 5.67
CA PHE A 161 -17.26 12.04 7.04
C PHE A 161 -16.16 12.63 7.93
N ASN A 162 -16.40 13.80 8.48
CA ASN A 162 -15.45 14.45 9.37
C ASN A 162 -16.13 15.43 10.32
N LYS A 163 -15.70 15.45 11.60
CA LYS A 163 -16.19 16.37 12.65
C LYS A 163 -17.72 16.43 12.76
N GLY A 164 -18.38 15.25 12.72
CA GLY A 164 -19.83 15.14 12.84
C GLY A 164 -20.61 15.65 11.61
N LYS A 165 -19.95 15.75 10.46
CA LYS A 165 -20.62 16.17 9.20
C LYS A 165 -20.29 15.18 8.10
N MET A 166 -21.21 15.03 7.17
CA MET A 166 -20.98 14.37 5.89
C MET A 166 -20.94 15.44 4.79
N LYS A 167 -20.02 15.27 3.86
CA LYS A 167 -19.91 16.08 2.65
C LYS A 167 -19.77 15.16 1.44
N VAL A 168 -20.64 15.34 0.47
CA VAL A 168 -20.59 14.61 -0.79
C VAL A 168 -19.79 15.42 -1.80
N TYR A 169 -18.80 14.78 -2.40
CA TYR A 169 -18.03 15.33 -3.51
C TYR A 169 -18.32 14.51 -4.74
N GLU A 170 -18.79 15.17 -5.78
CA GLU A 170 -18.81 14.61 -7.13
C GLU A 170 -17.39 14.64 -7.68
N LEU A 171 -17.00 13.55 -8.34
CA LEU A 171 -15.64 13.34 -8.84
C LEU A 171 -15.66 13.19 -10.36
N ASP A 172 -14.66 13.77 -11.00
CA ASP A 172 -14.43 13.56 -12.43
C ASP A 172 -13.81 12.17 -12.67
N HIS A 173 -14.21 11.50 -13.74
CA HIS A 173 -13.59 10.23 -14.13
C HIS A 173 -12.13 10.40 -14.54
N LYS A 174 -11.28 9.45 -14.19
CA LYS A 174 -10.06 9.21 -14.95
C LYS A 174 -10.44 8.61 -16.31
N PRO A 175 -9.79 9.00 -17.40
CA PRO A 175 -10.08 8.41 -18.72
C PRO A 175 -9.96 6.87 -18.69
N ASN A 176 -10.92 6.15 -19.25
CA ASN A 176 -10.91 4.68 -19.24
C ASN A 176 -9.60 4.09 -19.81
N ALA A 177 -8.98 4.76 -20.78
CA ALA A 177 -7.69 4.33 -21.33
C ALA A 177 -6.55 4.41 -20.30
N GLU A 178 -6.56 5.43 -19.43
CA GLU A 178 -5.55 5.56 -18.36
C GLU A 178 -5.79 4.52 -17.24
N VAL A 179 -7.07 4.28 -16.89
CA VAL A 179 -7.44 3.25 -15.90
C VAL A 179 -7.05 1.86 -16.40
N GLN A 180 -7.33 1.58 -17.68
CA GLN A 180 -6.95 0.32 -18.32
C GLN A 180 -5.43 0.15 -18.37
N GLU A 181 -4.69 1.20 -18.69
CA GLU A 181 -3.22 1.18 -18.69
C GLU A 181 -2.67 0.91 -17.30
N LEU A 182 -3.23 1.53 -16.24
CA LEU A 182 -2.84 1.27 -14.86
C LEU A 182 -3.01 -0.20 -14.49
N LEU A 183 -4.19 -0.78 -14.78
CA LEU A 183 -4.49 -2.19 -14.50
C LEU A 183 -3.57 -3.14 -15.29
N ASP A 184 -3.33 -2.82 -16.55
CA ASP A 184 -2.48 -3.62 -17.43
C ASP A 184 -1.02 -3.62 -16.97
N ARG A 185 -0.48 -2.46 -16.60
CA ARG A 185 0.88 -2.34 -16.07
C ARG A 185 1.06 -3.07 -14.75
N GLU A 186 0.09 -2.97 -13.85
CA GLU A 186 0.10 -3.75 -12.61
C GLU A 186 0.17 -5.26 -12.90
N CYS A 187 -0.66 -5.76 -13.83
CA CYS A 187 -0.66 -7.16 -14.24
C CYS A 187 0.66 -7.62 -14.88
N ASP A 188 1.33 -6.72 -15.59
CA ASP A 188 2.60 -6.97 -16.26
C ASP A 188 3.81 -6.75 -15.32
N GLY A 189 3.58 -6.27 -14.08
CA GLY A 189 4.61 -5.98 -13.07
C GLY A 189 5.37 -4.67 -13.34
N ASP A 190 4.78 -3.76 -14.11
CA ASP A 190 5.31 -2.45 -14.44
C ASP A 190 4.67 -1.35 -13.58
N TYR A 191 5.37 -0.20 -13.46
CA TYR A 191 4.80 0.97 -12.82
C TYR A 191 4.02 1.84 -13.80
N TYR A 192 2.87 2.35 -13.35
CA TYR A 192 2.12 3.36 -14.06
C TYR A 192 2.80 4.73 -13.87
N ILE A 193 3.26 5.33 -14.96
CA ILE A 193 3.84 6.67 -14.96
C ILE A 193 2.86 7.57 -15.71
N THR A 194 2.18 8.46 -14.99
CA THR A 194 1.33 9.46 -15.63
C THR A 194 2.21 10.43 -16.43
N PRO A 195 1.73 10.94 -17.57
CA PRO A 195 2.47 11.91 -18.40
C PRO A 195 2.89 13.18 -17.63
N THR A 196 2.16 13.53 -16.55
CA THR A 196 2.49 14.64 -15.63
C THR A 196 3.62 14.32 -14.66
N LEU A 197 3.98 13.04 -14.48
CA LEU A 197 5.06 12.56 -13.62
C LEU A 197 6.31 12.14 -14.43
N ALA A 198 6.26 12.20 -15.76
CA ALA A 198 7.46 12.04 -16.59
C ALA A 198 8.46 13.14 -16.19
N PRO A 199 9.69 12.82 -15.73
CA PRO A 199 10.64 13.81 -15.29
C PRO A 199 11.00 14.72 -16.46
N GLN A 200 10.48 15.94 -16.46
CA GLN A 200 11.03 17.00 -17.26
C GLN A 200 12.28 17.49 -16.52
N ASP A 201 13.43 17.29 -17.12
CA ASP A 201 14.72 17.88 -16.75
C ASP A 201 15.34 17.46 -15.41
N GLY A 202 15.16 16.23 -14.95
CA GLY A 202 15.91 15.65 -13.82
C GLY A 202 15.57 16.22 -12.44
N ASN A 203 14.56 17.08 -12.33
CA ASN A 203 14.03 17.54 -11.06
C ASN A 203 12.83 16.67 -10.65
N LEU A 204 12.97 16.00 -9.52
CA LEU A 204 11.85 15.28 -8.92
C LEU A 204 10.79 16.27 -8.42
N PRO A 205 9.47 15.94 -8.50
CA PRO A 205 8.41 16.78 -7.95
C PRO A 205 8.64 17.11 -6.46
N GLN A 206 8.19 18.27 -6.00
CA GLN A 206 8.40 18.78 -4.64
C GLN A 206 7.94 17.84 -3.52
N GLN A 207 6.98 16.95 -3.81
CA GLN A 207 6.57 15.89 -2.89
C GLN A 207 7.69 14.86 -2.59
N TRP A 208 8.66 14.69 -3.48
CA TRP A 208 9.81 13.82 -3.28
C TRP A 208 10.92 14.46 -2.44
N GLU A 209 10.99 15.79 -2.36
CA GLU A 209 11.91 16.49 -1.45
C GLU A 209 11.57 16.18 0.01
N ASN A 210 10.26 16.13 0.34
CA ASN A 210 9.80 15.74 1.66
C ASN A 210 10.06 14.25 1.94
N ALA A 211 9.88 13.38 0.93
CA ALA A 211 10.20 11.96 1.03
C ALA A 211 11.71 11.74 1.18
N GLU A 212 12.56 12.53 0.53
CA GLU A 212 14.01 12.48 0.70
C GLU A 212 14.42 12.80 2.14
N LEU A 213 13.88 13.86 2.73
CA LEU A 213 14.15 14.22 4.12
C LEU A 213 13.66 13.15 5.11
N ALA A 214 12.47 12.60 4.88
CA ALA A 214 11.93 11.51 5.70
C ALA A 214 12.78 10.24 5.59
N LEU A 215 13.25 9.90 4.40
CA LEU A 215 14.12 8.76 4.17
C LEU A 215 15.49 8.93 4.83
N ILE A 216 16.09 10.14 4.76
CA ILE A 216 17.34 10.46 5.44
C ILE A 216 17.18 10.31 6.96
N ALA A 217 16.08 10.83 7.53
CA ALA A 217 15.79 10.69 8.95
C ALA A 217 15.61 9.23 9.37
N LEU A 218 14.88 8.43 8.57
CA LEU A 218 14.67 7.02 8.83
C LEU A 218 15.99 6.21 8.74
N GLN A 219 16.82 6.47 7.74
CA GLN A 219 18.15 5.85 7.60
C GLN A 219 19.07 6.20 8.78
N ALA A 220 19.03 7.45 9.24
CA ALA A 220 19.78 7.87 10.42
C ALA A 220 19.30 7.14 11.69
N GLN A 221 17.99 6.98 11.87
CA GLN A 221 17.40 6.26 12.99
C GLN A 221 17.75 4.77 12.95
N MET A 222 17.64 4.12 11.80
CA MET A 222 18.04 2.72 11.61
C MET A 222 19.53 2.53 11.95
N LYS A 223 20.40 3.41 11.47
CA LYS A 223 21.83 3.35 11.76
C LYS A 223 22.11 3.53 13.26
N ALA A 224 21.43 4.44 13.93
CA ALA A 224 21.55 4.63 15.37
C ALA A 224 21.12 3.39 16.16
N GLN A 225 20.03 2.74 15.75
CA GLN A 225 19.55 1.49 16.34
C GLN A 225 20.52 0.33 16.09
N GLU A 226 21.09 0.22 14.87
CA GLU A 226 22.10 -0.79 14.55
C GLU A 226 23.35 -0.63 15.43
N GLU A 227 23.83 0.61 15.62
CA GLU A 227 24.98 0.87 16.50
C GLU A 227 24.67 0.56 17.97
N GLN A 228 23.47 0.85 18.46
CA GLN A 228 23.02 0.46 19.79
C GLN A 228 22.98 -1.07 19.95
N CYS A 229 22.43 -1.79 18.98
CA CYS A 229 22.40 -3.24 18.96
C CYS A 229 23.81 -3.84 18.93
N LYS A 230 24.71 -3.24 18.13
CA LYS A 230 26.11 -3.66 18.06
C LYS A 230 26.85 -3.46 19.37
N ALA A 231 26.66 -2.28 20.01
CA ALA A 231 27.25 -1.99 21.32
C ALA A 231 26.73 -2.94 22.41
N PHE A 232 25.41 -3.25 22.38
CA PHE A 232 24.82 -4.22 23.29
C PHE A 232 25.39 -5.63 23.10
N ARG A 233 25.48 -6.10 21.85
CA ARG A 233 26.09 -7.41 21.52
C ARG A 233 27.54 -7.50 21.97
N ALA A 234 28.33 -6.44 21.80
CA ALA A 234 29.72 -6.39 22.26
C ALA A 234 29.81 -6.54 23.77
N LYS A 235 29.03 -5.81 24.54
CA LYS A 235 28.97 -5.93 26.01
C LYS A 235 28.52 -7.31 26.46
N MET A 236 27.54 -7.91 25.78
CA MET A 236 27.10 -9.27 26.11
C MET A 236 28.20 -10.31 25.82
N ALA A 237 28.91 -10.16 24.70
CA ALA A 237 30.03 -11.05 24.35
C ALA A 237 31.14 -10.98 25.39
N GLU A 238 31.54 -9.77 25.81
CA GLU A 238 32.53 -9.52 26.84
C GLU A 238 32.13 -10.15 28.18
N ALA A 239 30.87 -9.91 28.62
CA ALA A 239 30.38 -10.50 29.87
C ALA A 239 30.28 -12.03 29.82
N MET A 240 29.92 -12.62 28.71
CA MET A 240 29.86 -14.07 28.53
C MET A 240 31.25 -14.69 28.51
N GLU A 241 32.24 -14.03 27.89
CA GLU A 241 33.63 -14.46 27.85
C GLU A 241 34.24 -14.43 29.26
N GLU A 242 34.07 -13.32 30.00
CA GLU A 242 34.55 -13.17 31.36
C GLU A 242 33.98 -14.23 32.33
N GLN A 243 32.72 -14.61 32.16
CA GLN A 243 32.03 -15.59 32.99
C GLN A 243 32.15 -17.03 32.48
N GLY A 244 32.78 -17.27 31.33
CA GLY A 244 32.90 -18.59 30.72
C GLY A 244 31.57 -19.18 30.26
N ILE A 245 30.56 -18.34 29.96
CA ILE A 245 29.23 -18.76 29.54
C ILE A 245 29.17 -18.84 28.02
N MET A 246 28.99 -20.04 27.46
CA MET A 246 28.86 -20.24 26.00
C MET A 246 27.43 -20.03 25.50
N THR A 247 26.43 -20.27 26.34
CA THR A 247 25.01 -20.12 25.96
C THR A 247 24.20 -19.64 27.17
N TYR A 248 23.41 -18.63 26.94
CA TYR A 248 22.39 -18.16 27.88
C TYR A 248 21.01 -18.38 27.27
N ASP A 249 20.12 -19.05 28.00
CA ASP A 249 18.76 -19.35 27.60
C ASP A 249 17.80 -18.56 28.48
N GLY A 250 17.34 -17.40 28.00
CA GLY A 250 16.41 -16.53 28.71
C GLY A 250 14.96 -16.85 28.31
N GLU A 251 14.00 -16.18 28.99
CA GLU A 251 12.57 -16.37 28.71
C GLU A 251 12.17 -16.02 27.28
N HIS A 252 12.79 -14.98 26.67
CA HIS A 252 12.42 -14.47 25.36
C HIS A 252 13.51 -14.62 24.29
N VAL A 253 14.76 -14.82 24.69
CA VAL A 253 15.89 -14.90 23.75
C VAL A 253 16.91 -15.93 24.19
N ARG A 254 17.51 -16.60 23.21
CA ARG A 254 18.69 -17.44 23.42
C ARG A 254 19.90 -16.73 22.84
N ILE A 255 20.96 -16.59 23.66
CA ILE A 255 22.22 -15.93 23.27
C ILE A 255 23.33 -16.96 23.27
N SER A 256 24.08 -17.05 22.19
CA SER A 256 25.22 -17.94 22.07
C SER A 256 26.48 -17.12 21.78
N TYR A 257 27.51 -17.33 22.59
CA TYR A 257 28.84 -16.77 22.37
C TYR A 257 29.65 -17.69 21.45
N VAL A 258 30.21 -17.11 20.40
CA VAL A 258 31.09 -17.80 19.47
C VAL A 258 32.46 -17.12 19.58
N ALA A 259 33.45 -17.83 20.10
CA ALA A 259 34.81 -17.33 20.20
C ALA A 259 35.43 -17.07 18.81
N GLN A 260 36.34 -16.13 18.77
CA GLN A 260 37.11 -15.87 17.54
C GLN A 260 37.82 -17.14 17.06
N HIS A 261 37.62 -17.47 15.81
CA HIS A 261 38.30 -18.60 15.15
C HIS A 261 38.77 -18.18 13.75
N PRO A 262 39.92 -18.67 13.30
CA PRO A 262 40.37 -18.39 11.92
C PRO A 262 39.40 -19.01 10.92
N THR A 263 39.08 -18.27 9.88
CA THR A 263 38.28 -18.76 8.75
C THR A 263 39.04 -18.54 7.46
N ASP A 264 39.20 -19.60 6.68
CA ASP A 264 39.80 -19.49 5.36
C ASP A 264 38.76 -18.96 4.37
N ARG A 265 39.12 -17.95 3.63
CA ARG A 265 38.30 -17.38 2.54
C ARG A 265 39.14 -17.37 1.27
N VAL A 266 38.47 -17.69 0.16
CA VAL A 266 39.15 -17.57 -1.15
C VAL A 266 39.32 -16.09 -1.47
N ASP A 267 40.54 -15.67 -1.71
CA ASP A 267 40.84 -14.35 -2.24
C ASP A 267 40.52 -14.34 -3.74
N THR A 268 39.31 -13.89 -4.04
CA THR A 268 38.81 -13.86 -5.42
C THR A 268 39.53 -12.86 -6.31
N ALA A 269 40.14 -11.80 -5.74
CA ALA A 269 40.92 -10.83 -6.48
C ALA A 269 42.26 -11.48 -6.94
N LYS A 270 42.94 -12.11 -5.99
CA LYS A 270 44.17 -12.85 -6.27
C LYS A 270 43.96 -14.05 -7.21
N LEU A 271 42.82 -14.77 -7.03
CA LEU A 271 42.47 -15.88 -7.90
C LEU A 271 42.19 -15.40 -9.34
N ARG A 272 41.57 -14.25 -9.53
CA ARG A 272 41.37 -13.66 -10.86
C ARG A 272 42.66 -13.22 -11.53
N GLU A 273 43.57 -12.67 -10.76
CA GLU A 273 44.87 -12.15 -11.26
C GLU A 273 45.87 -13.28 -11.60
N GLU A 274 46.03 -14.22 -10.68
CA GLU A 274 47.05 -15.27 -10.80
C GLU A 274 46.52 -16.51 -11.55
N TYR A 275 45.20 -16.80 -11.50
CA TYR A 275 44.60 -18.00 -12.08
C TYR A 275 43.34 -17.70 -12.89
N PRO A 276 43.37 -16.85 -13.91
CA PRO A 276 42.19 -16.38 -14.63
C PRO A 276 41.36 -17.52 -15.25
N GLU A 277 41.99 -18.56 -15.77
CA GLU A 277 41.30 -19.70 -16.37
C GLU A 277 40.50 -20.52 -15.33
N VAL A 278 40.97 -20.60 -14.09
CA VAL A 278 40.28 -21.26 -13.01
C VAL A 278 39.08 -20.39 -12.54
N TYR A 279 39.36 -19.09 -12.40
CA TYR A 279 38.30 -18.11 -12.03
C TYR A 279 37.17 -18.17 -13.03
N GLU A 280 37.40 -18.08 -14.33
CA GLU A 280 36.39 -18.12 -15.38
C GLU A 280 35.53 -19.41 -15.37
N LYS A 281 36.14 -20.55 -15.04
CA LYS A 281 35.40 -21.82 -14.90
C LYS A 281 34.57 -21.92 -13.63
N CYS A 282 34.87 -21.12 -12.60
CA CYS A 282 34.23 -21.16 -11.29
C CYS A 282 33.21 -20.04 -11.07
N ILE A 283 33.13 -19.04 -11.96
CA ILE A 283 32.15 -17.97 -11.86
C ILE A 283 30.74 -18.47 -12.27
N LYS A 284 29.76 -18.05 -11.49
CA LYS A 284 28.35 -18.23 -11.84
C LYS A 284 27.72 -16.86 -12.04
N THR A 285 27.30 -16.59 -13.27
CA THR A 285 26.56 -15.35 -13.57
C THR A 285 25.12 -15.51 -13.12
N THR A 286 24.67 -14.61 -12.27
CA THR A 286 23.27 -14.51 -11.86
C THR A 286 22.76 -13.12 -12.19
N LEU A 287 21.54 -13.05 -12.72
CA LEU A 287 20.85 -11.78 -12.91
C LEU A 287 20.36 -11.28 -11.55
N THR A 288 20.84 -10.11 -11.14
CA THR A 288 20.32 -9.41 -9.98
C THR A 288 19.13 -8.53 -10.41
N LYS A 289 18.09 -8.49 -9.56
CA LYS A 289 16.97 -7.56 -9.80
C LYS A 289 17.48 -6.13 -9.76
N ALA A 290 16.84 -5.25 -10.53
CA ALA A 290 17.10 -3.82 -10.45
C ALA A 290 16.89 -3.34 -9.01
N SER A 291 17.76 -2.45 -8.56
CA SER A 291 17.67 -1.87 -7.21
C SER A 291 18.06 -0.40 -7.25
N VAL A 292 17.42 0.38 -6.38
CA VAL A 292 17.75 1.79 -6.18
C VAL A 292 18.79 1.89 -5.05
N ARG A 293 19.89 2.55 -5.32
CA ARG A 293 20.90 2.86 -4.30
C ARG A 293 20.81 4.34 -3.97
N ILE A 294 20.49 4.64 -2.71
CA ILE A 294 20.43 6.01 -2.20
C ILE A 294 21.69 6.26 -1.37
N THR A 295 22.40 7.34 -1.69
CA THR A 295 23.59 7.75 -0.97
C THR A 295 23.42 9.19 -0.51
N VAL A 296 23.45 9.39 0.81
CA VAL A 296 23.42 10.74 1.40
C VAL A 296 24.71 11.46 1.04
N LYS A 297 24.61 12.62 0.39
CA LYS A 297 25.74 13.48 0.10
C LYS A 297 26.23 14.10 1.42
N LYS A 298 27.52 14.00 1.69
CA LYS A 298 28.14 14.75 2.78
C LYS A 298 28.16 16.22 2.35
N ASN A 299 27.50 17.09 3.11
CA ASN A 299 27.70 18.52 2.95
C ASN A 299 29.13 18.82 3.44
N ASP A 300 30.03 19.14 2.54
CA ASP A 300 31.30 19.78 2.88
C ASP A 300 31.01 21.22 3.34
N THR A 301 30.55 21.37 4.57
CA THR A 301 30.59 22.66 5.27
C THR A 301 31.99 22.82 5.87
N ASN A 302 32.95 23.15 5.00
CA ASN A 302 34.19 23.80 5.35
C ASN A 302 34.40 24.92 4.34
N GLN A 303 33.92 26.12 4.69
CA GLN A 303 34.49 27.37 4.22
C GLN A 303 34.47 28.34 5.39
N ASP A 304 35.66 28.54 5.90
CA ASP A 304 36.25 29.70 6.61
C ASP A 304 35.33 30.59 7.49
#